data_79c7aca799025e4246d700eb469738eb
#
_entry.id   79c7aca799025e4246d700eb469738eb
#
_cell.length_a   1.000
_cell.length_b   1.000
_cell.length_c   1.000
_cell.angle_alpha   90.00
_cell.angle_beta   90.00
_cell.angle_gamma   90.00
#
_symmetry.space_group_name_H-M   'P 1'
#
loop_
_entity.id
_entity.type
_entity.pdbx_description
1 polymer ?
#
loop_
_entity_poly.entity_id
_entity_poly.type
_entity_poly.pdbx_seq_one_letter_code
_entity_poly.pdbx_strand_id
1 'polypeptide(L)'
;MKSLLIVAALVISTAPLYAQRQQQQNVTKLKSDARNLVGIIGSDKTKIQTYCQIEDLSEQLEQTVQNGDTKKAKVLAEKIAELNKKLGSEFAALVDIEKHVDLNSRDGQEIASIVASLGESCGER
;
A
#
# COMPACT_ATOMS: atom_id res chain seq x y z
N MET A 1 26.09 -53.82 -26.51
CA MET A 1 25.65 -52.45 -26.64
C MET A 1 24.37 -52.27 -25.84
N LYS A 2 24.49 -51.67 -24.70
CA LYS A 2 23.33 -51.40 -23.84
C LYS A 2 22.85 -49.98 -24.10
N SER A 3 21.70 -49.87 -24.78
CA SER A 3 21.03 -48.60 -24.96
C SER A 3 20.44 -48.15 -23.66
N LEU A 4 21.04 -47.14 -23.03
CA LEU A 4 20.45 -46.40 -21.89
C LEU A 4 19.35 -45.49 -22.42
N LEU A 5 18.11 -45.93 -22.29
CA LEU A 5 16.95 -45.06 -22.46
C LEU A 5 16.86 -44.20 -21.22
N ILE A 6 17.38 -42.98 -21.35
CA ILE A 6 17.11 -41.90 -20.38
C ILE A 6 15.67 -41.44 -20.62
N VAL A 7 14.76 -41.97 -19.83
CA VAL A 7 13.42 -41.42 -19.71
C VAL A 7 13.56 -40.10 -18.91
N ALA A 8 13.69 -39.00 -19.60
CA ALA A 8 13.54 -37.71 -18.98
C ALA A 8 12.07 -37.56 -18.59
N ALA A 9 11.78 -37.82 -17.31
CA ALA A 9 10.50 -37.47 -16.74
C ALA A 9 10.41 -35.95 -16.71
N LEU A 10 9.74 -35.38 -17.71
CA LEU A 10 9.27 -34.01 -17.67
C LEU A 10 8.24 -33.92 -16.54
N VAL A 11 8.71 -33.54 -15.36
CA VAL A 11 7.82 -33.10 -14.29
C VAL A 11 7.30 -31.73 -14.74
N ILE A 12 6.19 -31.77 -15.45
CA ILE A 12 5.39 -30.56 -15.71
C ILE A 12 4.81 -30.20 -14.34
N SER A 13 5.47 -29.28 -13.66
CA SER A 13 4.91 -28.63 -12.50
C SER A 13 3.74 -27.78 -12.97
N THR A 14 2.58 -28.41 -13.09
CA THR A 14 1.32 -27.68 -13.22
C THR A 14 1.08 -27.01 -11.87
N ALA A 15 1.63 -25.81 -11.70
CA ALA A 15 1.16 -24.95 -10.61
C ALA A 15 -0.37 -24.88 -10.72
N PRO A 16 -1.10 -25.19 -9.64
CA PRO A 16 -2.55 -25.28 -9.74
C PRO A 16 -3.09 -23.93 -10.17
N LEU A 17 -3.80 -23.89 -11.29
CA LEU A 17 -4.52 -22.72 -11.82
C LEU A 17 -5.39 -22.02 -10.75
N TYR A 18 -5.78 -22.76 -9.71
CA TYR A 18 -6.52 -22.24 -8.58
C TYR A 18 -5.75 -21.20 -7.75
N ALA A 19 -4.43 -21.35 -7.57
CA ALA A 19 -3.63 -20.39 -6.82
C ALA A 19 -3.53 -19.04 -7.57
N GLN A 20 -3.41 -19.06 -8.91
CA GLN A 20 -3.36 -17.85 -9.72
C GLN A 20 -4.72 -17.12 -9.74
N ARG A 21 -5.84 -17.86 -9.80
CA ARG A 21 -7.18 -17.27 -9.73
C ARG A 21 -7.47 -16.63 -8.37
N GLN A 22 -7.05 -17.26 -7.28
CA GLN A 22 -7.20 -16.70 -5.94
C GLN A 22 -6.37 -15.42 -5.77
N GLN A 23 -5.16 -15.36 -6.31
CA GLN A 23 -4.34 -14.14 -6.28
C GLN A 23 -4.99 -13.00 -7.08
N GLN A 24 -5.53 -13.28 -8.27
CA GLN A 24 -6.24 -12.27 -9.07
C GLN A 24 -7.51 -11.77 -8.39
N GLN A 25 -8.30 -12.66 -7.77
CA GLN A 25 -9.49 -12.27 -7.02
C GLN A 25 -9.14 -11.41 -5.81
N ASN A 26 -8.09 -11.76 -5.08
CA ASN A 26 -7.60 -10.98 -3.94
C ASN A 26 -7.16 -9.58 -4.36
N VAL A 27 -6.42 -9.47 -5.47
CA VAL A 27 -5.96 -8.18 -6.00
C VAL A 27 -7.13 -7.32 -6.47
N THR A 28 -8.11 -7.90 -7.17
CA THR A 28 -9.32 -7.18 -7.59
C THR A 28 -10.10 -6.65 -6.39
N LYS A 29 -10.24 -7.47 -5.35
CA LYS A 29 -10.87 -7.07 -4.10
C LYS A 29 -10.08 -5.93 -3.43
N LEU A 30 -8.76 -6.04 -3.35
CA LEU A 30 -7.90 -5.02 -2.75
C LEU A 30 -8.01 -3.68 -3.48
N LYS A 31 -8.08 -3.68 -4.80
CA LYS A 31 -8.32 -2.46 -5.60
C LYS A 31 -9.68 -1.84 -5.30
N SER A 32 -10.72 -2.66 -5.23
CA SER A 32 -12.08 -2.21 -4.89
C SER A 32 -12.15 -1.65 -3.47
N ASP A 33 -11.53 -2.33 -2.51
CA ASP A 33 -11.46 -1.88 -1.11
C ASP A 33 -10.68 -0.55 -1.02
N ALA A 34 -9.56 -0.42 -1.73
CA ALA A 34 -8.78 0.81 -1.78
C ALA A 34 -9.59 1.99 -2.32
N ARG A 35 -10.34 1.80 -3.40
CA ARG A 35 -11.23 2.84 -3.95
C ARG A 35 -12.31 3.24 -2.98
N ASN A 36 -12.93 2.27 -2.30
CA ASN A 36 -13.95 2.51 -1.28
C ASN A 36 -13.38 3.35 -0.12
N LEU A 37 -12.24 2.95 0.42
CA LEU A 37 -11.59 3.63 1.54
C LEU A 37 -11.17 5.05 1.16
N VAL A 38 -10.59 5.23 -0.02
CA VAL A 38 -10.26 6.55 -0.57
C VAL A 38 -11.51 7.42 -0.72
N GLY A 39 -12.62 6.84 -1.18
CA GLY A 39 -13.90 7.54 -1.29
C GLY A 39 -14.44 7.98 0.06
N ILE A 40 -14.36 7.14 1.08
CA ILE A 40 -14.80 7.46 2.46
C ILE A 40 -13.96 8.58 3.05
N ILE A 41 -12.64 8.49 2.95
CA ILE A 41 -11.71 9.52 3.46
C ILE A 41 -11.87 10.82 2.67
N GLY A 42 -11.95 10.73 1.35
CA GLY A 42 -12.04 11.88 0.45
C GLY A 42 -13.36 12.65 0.54
N SER A 43 -14.45 12.01 0.97
CA SER A 43 -15.75 12.67 1.16
C SER A 43 -15.89 13.35 2.52
N ASP A 44 -15.01 13.07 3.47
CA ASP A 44 -15.01 13.69 4.80
C ASP A 44 -13.91 14.76 4.87
N LYS A 45 -14.33 16.01 4.94
CA LYS A 45 -13.43 17.16 4.98
C LYS A 45 -12.44 17.11 6.14
N THR A 46 -12.86 16.65 7.31
CA THR A 46 -12.00 16.52 8.49
C THR A 46 -10.95 15.42 8.28
N LYS A 47 -11.35 14.29 7.70
CA LYS A 47 -10.44 13.18 7.38
C LYS A 47 -9.39 13.59 6.34
N ILE A 48 -9.79 14.30 5.30
CA ILE A 48 -8.85 14.83 4.29
C ILE A 48 -7.86 15.79 4.92
N GLN A 49 -8.29 16.70 5.77
CA GLN A 49 -7.38 17.63 6.45
C GLN A 49 -6.37 16.88 7.31
N THR A 50 -6.82 15.87 8.04
CA THR A 50 -5.94 15.03 8.87
C THR A 50 -4.95 14.25 8.00
N TYR A 51 -5.42 13.68 6.90
CA TYR A 51 -4.56 12.98 5.94
C TYR A 51 -3.47 13.91 5.39
N CYS A 52 -3.82 15.12 4.97
CA CYS A 52 -2.87 16.09 4.44
C CYS A 52 -1.84 16.53 5.49
N GLN A 53 -2.23 16.64 6.76
CA GLN A 53 -1.29 16.89 7.85
C GLN A 53 -0.29 15.74 8.03
N ILE A 54 -0.75 14.50 7.89
CA ILE A 54 0.13 13.31 7.94
C ILE A 54 1.15 13.36 6.80
N GLU A 55 0.72 13.68 5.59
CA GLU A 55 1.60 13.81 4.43
C GLU A 55 2.68 14.88 4.66
N ASP A 56 2.30 16.07 5.09
CA ASP A 56 3.23 17.16 5.39
C ASP A 56 4.25 16.78 6.48
N LEU A 57 3.78 16.12 7.54
CA LEU A 57 4.65 15.67 8.62
C LEU A 57 5.56 14.51 8.20
N SER A 58 5.09 13.63 7.32
CA SER A 58 5.88 12.53 6.78
C SER A 58 7.04 13.04 5.94
N GLU A 59 6.81 14.04 5.10
CA GLU A 59 7.86 14.71 4.34
C GLU A 59 8.89 15.38 5.26
N GLN A 60 8.44 16.09 6.28
CA GLN A 60 9.33 16.69 7.28
C GLN A 60 10.13 15.64 8.05
N LEU A 61 9.50 14.50 8.38
CA LEU A 61 10.17 13.39 9.05
C LEU A 61 11.30 12.82 8.19
N GLU A 62 11.03 12.60 6.90
CA GLU A 62 12.04 12.10 5.96
C GLU A 62 13.25 13.04 5.89
N GLN A 63 13.03 14.34 5.73
CA GLN A 63 14.09 15.35 5.73
C GLN A 63 14.86 15.36 7.06
N THR A 64 14.15 15.24 8.19
CA THR A 64 14.75 15.24 9.52
C THR A 64 15.63 14.02 9.76
N VAL A 65 15.20 12.85 9.29
CA VAL A 65 15.99 11.60 9.33
C VAL A 65 17.25 11.74 8.49
N GLN A 66 17.14 12.30 7.29
CA GLN A 66 18.29 12.55 6.42
C GLN A 66 19.31 13.51 7.07
N ASN A 67 18.85 14.48 7.82
CA ASN A 67 19.68 15.44 8.54
C ASN A 67 20.26 14.90 9.88
N GLY A 68 19.86 13.70 10.29
CA GLY A 68 20.35 13.05 11.50
C GLY A 68 19.79 13.62 12.82
N ASP A 69 18.74 14.42 12.78
CA ASP A 69 18.08 14.97 13.97
C ASP A 69 17.08 13.96 14.57
N THR A 70 17.60 13.06 15.40
CA THR A 70 16.82 11.97 16.00
C THR A 70 15.74 12.43 16.96
N LYS A 71 15.96 13.53 17.69
CA LYS A 71 14.98 14.09 18.63
C LYS A 71 13.76 14.65 17.89
N LYS A 72 13.99 15.44 16.87
CA LYS A 72 12.92 16.00 16.04
C LYS A 72 12.18 14.92 15.27
N ALA A 73 12.90 13.92 14.75
CA ALA A 73 12.31 12.77 14.07
C ALA A 73 11.34 12.01 14.99
N LYS A 74 11.70 11.79 16.25
CA LYS A 74 10.83 11.13 17.24
C LYS A 74 9.54 11.92 17.49
N VAL A 75 9.65 13.23 17.67
CA VAL A 75 8.48 14.11 17.88
C VAL A 75 7.53 14.07 16.68
N LEU A 76 8.07 14.14 15.48
CA LEU A 76 7.28 14.05 14.24
C LEU A 76 6.60 12.69 14.11
N ALA A 77 7.29 11.59 14.39
CA ALA A 77 6.73 10.25 14.36
C ALA A 77 5.57 10.08 15.36
N GLU A 78 5.70 10.62 16.57
CA GLU A 78 4.63 10.61 17.58
C GLU A 78 3.40 11.38 17.10
N LYS A 79 3.57 12.57 16.52
CA LYS A 79 2.48 13.35 15.94
C LYS A 79 1.77 12.61 14.81
N ILE A 80 2.52 11.98 13.92
CA ILE A 80 1.98 11.15 12.83
C ILE A 80 1.14 10.01 13.41
N ALA A 81 1.65 9.33 14.45
CA ALA A 81 0.91 8.24 15.10
C ALA A 81 -0.42 8.71 15.72
N GLU A 82 -0.44 9.87 16.33
CA GLU A 82 -1.68 10.46 16.86
C GLU A 82 -2.69 10.81 15.76
N LEU A 83 -2.21 11.38 14.66
CA LEU A 83 -3.07 11.71 13.51
C LEU A 83 -3.60 10.45 12.82
N ASN A 84 -2.80 9.39 12.73
CA ASN A 84 -3.25 8.10 12.22
C ASN A 84 -4.42 7.54 13.05
N LYS A 85 -4.36 7.68 14.37
CA LYS A 85 -5.49 7.28 15.24
C LYS A 85 -6.74 8.10 14.98
N LYS A 86 -6.61 9.39 14.72
CA LYS A 86 -7.76 10.27 14.37
C LYS A 86 -8.38 9.92 13.02
N LEU A 87 -7.57 9.50 12.05
CA LEU A 87 -8.08 9.04 10.76
C LEU A 87 -8.92 7.76 10.88
N GLY A 88 -8.62 6.91 11.86
CA GLY A 88 -9.42 5.76 12.22
C GLY A 88 -9.13 4.52 11.39
N SER A 89 -10.11 3.58 11.41
CA SER A 89 -9.96 2.25 10.84
C SER A 89 -9.81 2.24 9.32
N GLU A 90 -10.38 3.20 8.63
CA GLU A 90 -10.30 3.29 7.16
C GLU A 90 -8.86 3.51 6.69
N PHE A 91 -8.14 4.40 7.34
CA PHE A 91 -6.74 4.65 7.00
C PHE A 91 -5.84 3.45 7.37
N ALA A 92 -6.09 2.83 8.52
CA ALA A 92 -5.38 1.62 8.93
C ALA A 92 -5.57 0.48 7.91
N ALA A 93 -6.80 0.31 7.41
CA ALA A 93 -7.10 -0.67 6.37
C ALA A 93 -6.39 -0.35 5.05
N LEU A 94 -6.29 0.91 4.68
CA LEU A 94 -5.59 1.36 3.48
C LEU A 94 -4.08 1.07 3.55
N VAL A 95 -3.46 1.37 4.68
CA VAL A 95 -2.05 1.05 4.95
C VAL A 95 -1.80 -0.47 4.92
N ASP A 96 -2.73 -1.25 5.45
CA ASP A 96 -2.65 -2.70 5.42
C ASP A 96 -2.70 -3.26 3.99
N ILE A 97 -3.55 -2.71 3.14
CA ILE A 97 -3.59 -3.06 1.71
C ILE A 97 -2.22 -2.82 1.05
N GLU A 98 -1.60 -1.67 1.28
CA GLU A 98 -0.29 -1.34 0.72
C GLU A 98 0.80 -2.32 1.15
N LYS A 99 0.74 -2.81 2.39
CA LYS A 99 1.71 -3.79 2.90
C LYS A 99 1.59 -5.16 2.26
N HIS A 100 0.42 -5.54 1.78
CA HIS A 100 0.14 -6.85 1.21
C HIS A 100 0.28 -6.90 -0.32
N VAL A 101 0.63 -5.81 -0.96
CA VAL A 101 0.77 -5.70 -2.41
C VAL A 101 2.22 -5.38 -2.77
N ASP A 102 2.73 -6.07 -3.78
CA ASP A 102 4.02 -5.72 -4.36
C ASP A 102 3.89 -4.42 -5.15
N LEU A 103 4.43 -3.33 -4.62
CA LEU A 103 4.38 -2.00 -5.23
C LEU A 103 5.13 -1.92 -6.57
N ASN A 104 5.99 -2.89 -6.88
CA ASN A 104 6.66 -2.97 -8.17
C ASN A 104 5.81 -3.68 -9.23
N SER A 105 4.74 -4.37 -8.83
CA SER A 105 3.80 -4.99 -9.75
C SER A 105 2.87 -3.94 -10.38
N ARG A 106 2.29 -4.27 -11.53
CA ARG A 106 1.28 -3.43 -12.19
C ARG A 106 0.09 -3.14 -11.26
N ASP A 107 -0.38 -4.16 -10.57
CA ASP A 107 -1.50 -4.05 -9.62
C ASP A 107 -1.15 -3.18 -8.42
N GLY A 108 0.07 -3.31 -7.90
CA GLY A 108 0.58 -2.46 -6.83
C GLY A 108 0.68 -0.99 -7.24
N GLN A 109 1.11 -0.72 -8.47
CA GLN A 109 1.14 0.64 -9.03
C GLN A 109 -0.25 1.24 -9.19
N GLU A 110 -1.25 0.44 -9.59
CA GLU A 110 -2.64 0.89 -9.66
C GLU A 110 -3.19 1.23 -8.27
N ILE A 111 -2.92 0.41 -7.26
CA ILE A 111 -3.31 0.69 -5.87
C ILE A 111 -2.62 1.95 -5.35
N ALA A 112 -1.32 2.09 -5.59
CA ALA A 112 -0.58 3.30 -5.21
C ALA A 112 -1.17 4.56 -5.88
N SER A 113 -1.59 4.47 -7.14
CA SER A 113 -2.26 5.56 -7.85
C SER A 113 -3.61 5.92 -7.23
N ILE A 114 -4.39 4.91 -6.81
CA ILE A 114 -5.68 5.13 -6.11
C ILE A 114 -5.44 5.89 -4.80
N VAL A 115 -4.46 5.47 -4.01
CA VAL A 115 -4.11 6.14 -2.74
C VAL A 115 -3.56 7.56 -2.99
N ALA A 116 -2.72 7.73 -4.01
CA ALA A 116 -2.17 9.03 -4.38
C ALA A 116 -3.23 10.07 -4.73
N SER A 117 -4.41 9.64 -5.16
CA SER A 117 -5.54 10.55 -5.42
C SER A 117 -6.00 11.34 -4.19
N LEU A 118 -5.79 10.80 -2.98
CA LEU A 118 -6.00 11.56 -1.74
C LEU A 118 -5.03 12.73 -1.61
N GLY A 119 -3.78 12.53 -2.01
CA GLY A 119 -2.74 13.56 -1.97
C GLY A 119 -3.03 14.74 -2.92
N GLU A 120 -3.70 14.49 -4.03
CA GLU A 120 -4.12 15.55 -4.96
C GLU A 120 -5.06 16.55 -4.29
N SER A 121 -5.93 16.07 -3.40
CA SER A 121 -6.83 16.93 -2.62
C SER A 121 -6.08 17.86 -1.65
N CYS A 122 -4.83 17.57 -1.31
CA CYS A 122 -4.00 18.40 -0.44
C CYS A 122 -3.45 19.64 -1.16
N GLY A 123 -3.26 19.58 -2.47
CA GLY A 123 -2.74 20.68 -3.28
C GLY A 123 -3.72 21.79 -3.61
N GLU A 124 -5.00 21.58 -3.37
CA GLU A 124 -6.09 22.51 -3.70
C GLU A 124 -6.45 23.49 -2.55
N ARG A 125 -5.55 23.64 -1.59
CA ARG A 125 -5.77 24.52 -0.43
C ARG A 125 -5.19 25.90 -0.61
#